data_64e1f76c5c4146378c59dd55590e0dcd
#
_entry.id   64e1f76c5c4146378c59dd55590e0dcd
#
_cell.length_a   1.000
_cell.length_b   1.000
_cell.length_c   1.000
_cell.angle_alpha   90.00
_cell.angle_beta   90.00
_cell.angle_gamma   90.00
#
_symmetry.space_group_name_H-M   'P 1'
#
loop_
_entity.id
_entity.type
_entity.pdbx_description
1 polymer ?
#
loop_
_entity_poly.entity_id
_entity_poly.type
_entity_poly.pdbx_seq_one_letter_code
_entity_poly.pdbx_strand_id
1 'polypeptide(L)'
;MMSTKPSLRTVTVSNPQGMHARPVDLFVKTALQFESKIQLVKDGERVDGKSILAILALGAQQGTQLAIEAIGSDADIALDALVTLVEQGFDEEDVDQQQIVDNSKFS
;
A
#
# COMPACT_ATOMS: atom_id res chain seq x y z
N MET A 1 17.69 5.54 -21.78
CA MET A 1 16.77 6.67 -21.63
C MET A 1 15.62 6.27 -20.70
N MET A 2 15.33 7.11 -19.73
CA MET A 2 14.30 6.78 -18.77
C MET A 2 12.92 6.96 -19.38
N SER A 3 12.03 6.02 -19.10
CA SER A 3 10.66 6.12 -19.55
C SER A 3 9.90 7.12 -18.71
N THR A 4 9.12 7.98 -19.36
CA THR A 4 8.21 8.89 -18.66
C THR A 4 6.80 8.32 -18.56
N LYS A 5 6.59 7.13 -19.14
CA LYS A 5 5.28 6.49 -19.06
C LYS A 5 5.11 5.82 -17.69
N PRO A 6 3.94 5.93 -17.09
CA PRO A 6 3.72 5.23 -15.83
C PRO A 6 3.66 3.74 -16.05
N SER A 7 4.25 3.01 -15.11
CA SER A 7 4.00 1.58 -14.96
C SER A 7 2.82 1.43 -14.02
N LEU A 8 1.94 0.49 -14.30
CA LEU A 8 0.67 0.38 -13.59
C LEU A 8 0.41 -1.06 -13.17
N ARG A 9 -0.06 -1.25 -11.96
CA ARG A 9 -0.55 -2.54 -11.48
C ARG A 9 -1.84 -2.34 -10.71
N THR A 10 -2.75 -3.27 -10.86
CA THR A 10 -4.01 -3.25 -10.11
C THR A 10 -3.94 -4.29 -9.02
N VAL A 11 -4.36 -3.92 -7.81
CA VAL A 11 -4.39 -4.81 -6.66
C VAL A 11 -5.75 -4.70 -5.97
N THR A 12 -6.09 -5.70 -5.18
CA THR A 12 -7.29 -5.68 -4.36
C THR A 12 -6.87 -5.67 -2.89
N VAL A 13 -7.45 -4.75 -2.14
CA VAL A 13 -7.19 -4.66 -0.69
C VAL A 13 -7.83 -5.88 -0.03
N SER A 14 -7.03 -6.72 0.60
CA SER A 14 -7.53 -7.99 1.15
C SER A 14 -7.68 -7.98 2.67
N ASN A 15 -6.97 -7.10 3.37
CA ASN A 15 -7.02 -7.10 4.82
C ASN A 15 -8.36 -6.56 5.33
N PRO A 16 -8.87 -7.13 6.43
CA PRO A 16 -10.26 -6.85 6.88
C PRO A 16 -10.58 -5.40 7.13
N GLN A 17 -9.64 -4.63 7.64
CA GLN A 17 -9.90 -3.23 7.98
C GLN A 17 -9.50 -2.28 6.86
N GLY A 18 -9.02 -2.81 5.74
CA GLY A 18 -8.65 -1.96 4.61
C GLY A 18 -7.40 -1.12 4.87
N MET A 19 -7.33 0.00 4.17
CA MET A 19 -6.17 0.90 4.24
C MET A 19 -6.33 1.88 5.40
N HIS A 20 -6.21 1.36 6.63
CA HIS A 20 -6.20 2.19 7.83
C HIS A 20 -4.76 2.54 8.20
N ALA A 21 -4.55 3.12 9.39
CA ALA A 21 -3.28 3.77 9.73
C ALA A 21 -2.05 2.86 9.57
N ARG A 22 -2.12 1.62 10.03
CA ARG A 22 -0.95 0.74 10.00
C ARG A 22 -0.57 0.29 8.59
N PRO A 23 -1.51 -0.25 7.79
CA PRO A 23 -1.19 -0.59 6.40
C PRO A 23 -0.71 0.61 5.60
N VAL A 24 -1.30 1.79 5.82
CA VAL A 24 -0.88 3.00 5.12
C VAL A 24 0.55 3.38 5.50
N ASP A 25 0.89 3.28 6.79
CA ASP A 25 2.25 3.57 7.24
C ASP A 25 3.25 2.64 6.55
N LEU A 26 2.95 1.35 6.50
CA LEU A 26 3.81 0.37 5.84
C LEU A 26 3.94 0.66 4.34
N PHE A 27 2.82 1.00 3.70
CA PHE A 27 2.83 1.33 2.28
C PHE A 27 3.75 2.53 2.01
N VAL A 28 3.58 3.60 2.78
CA VAL A 28 4.36 4.82 2.59
C VAL A 28 5.84 4.57 2.87
N LYS A 29 6.16 3.84 3.93
CA LYS A 29 7.56 3.52 4.23
C LYS A 29 8.21 2.73 3.10
N THR A 30 7.47 1.79 2.51
CA THR A 30 7.98 1.04 1.37
C THR A 30 8.13 1.95 0.15
N ALA A 31 7.12 2.78 -0.13
CA ALA A 31 7.16 3.68 -1.29
C ALA A 31 8.33 4.67 -1.19
N LEU A 32 8.64 5.13 0.02
CA LEU A 32 9.73 6.08 0.23
C LEU A 32 11.12 5.49 -0.04
N GLN A 33 11.24 4.18 -0.13
CA GLN A 33 12.51 3.55 -0.48
C GLN A 33 12.88 3.71 -1.94
N PHE A 34 11.93 4.15 -2.76
CA PHE A 34 12.13 4.26 -4.21
C PHE A 34 12.09 5.71 -4.64
N GLU A 35 12.85 6.02 -5.68
CA GLU A 35 12.88 7.38 -6.23
C GLU A 35 11.66 7.68 -7.08
N SER A 36 11.06 6.66 -7.67
CA SER A 36 9.91 6.84 -8.55
C SER A 36 8.78 7.58 -7.87
N LYS A 37 8.05 8.35 -8.66
CA LYS A 37 6.80 8.94 -8.22
C LYS A 37 5.77 7.83 -8.13
N ILE A 38 5.11 7.71 -7.00
CA ILE A 38 4.12 6.67 -6.75
C ILE A 38 2.78 7.33 -6.52
N GLN A 39 1.74 6.82 -7.19
CA GLN A 39 0.37 7.30 -7.00
C GLN A 39 -0.56 6.13 -6.83
N LEU A 40 -1.59 6.32 -6.01
CA LEU A 40 -2.70 5.37 -5.88
C LEU A 40 -3.92 5.95 -6.55
N VAL A 41 -4.65 5.11 -7.27
CA VAL A 41 -5.86 5.52 -7.97
C VAL A 41 -7.01 4.62 -7.55
N LYS A 42 -8.11 5.23 -7.12
CA LYS A 42 -9.33 4.53 -6.74
C LYS A 42 -10.50 5.27 -7.38
N ASP A 43 -11.26 4.60 -8.24
CA ASP A 43 -12.44 5.18 -8.89
C ASP A 43 -12.14 6.52 -9.54
N GLY A 44 -10.98 6.63 -10.18
CA GLY A 44 -10.58 7.86 -10.85
C GLY A 44 -9.94 8.91 -9.95
N GLU A 45 -9.99 8.72 -8.65
CA GLU A 45 -9.34 9.63 -7.70
C GLU A 45 -7.88 9.22 -7.51
N ARG A 46 -6.99 10.18 -7.68
CA ARG A 46 -5.56 9.94 -7.70
C ARG A 46 -4.91 10.66 -6.52
N VAL A 47 -4.10 9.94 -5.73
CA VAL A 47 -3.43 10.52 -4.58
C VAL A 47 -1.96 10.13 -4.56
N ASP A 48 -1.16 10.92 -3.86
CA ASP A 48 0.27 10.67 -3.69
C ASP A 48 0.49 9.42 -2.82
N GLY A 49 1.17 8.43 -3.37
CA GLY A 49 1.46 7.18 -2.66
C GLY A 49 2.50 7.31 -1.56
N LYS A 50 3.10 8.47 -1.41
CA LYS A 50 4.06 8.75 -0.33
C LYS A 50 3.47 9.67 0.74
N SER A 51 2.16 9.91 0.71
CA SER A 51 1.47 10.75 1.68
C SER A 51 0.48 9.92 2.50
N ILE A 52 0.77 9.78 3.78
CA ILE A 52 -0.10 9.03 4.69
C ILE A 52 -1.50 9.62 4.71
N LEU A 53 -1.60 10.95 4.84
CA LEU A 53 -2.90 11.61 4.94
C LEU A 53 -3.71 11.46 3.66
N ALA A 54 -3.06 11.56 2.51
CA ALA A 54 -3.75 11.43 1.24
C ALA A 54 -4.33 10.02 1.06
N ILE A 55 -3.56 8.99 1.43
CA ILE A 55 -4.02 7.61 1.29
C ILE A 55 -5.14 7.32 2.29
N LEU A 56 -5.03 7.80 3.52
CA LEU A 56 -6.10 7.64 4.50
C LEU A 56 -7.40 8.30 4.01
N ALA A 57 -7.28 9.49 3.41
CA ALA A 57 -8.44 10.20 2.89
C ALA A 57 -9.10 9.47 1.73
N LEU A 58 -8.35 8.66 0.99
CA LEU A 58 -8.89 7.87 -0.10
C LEU A 58 -9.89 6.82 0.40
N GLY A 59 -9.70 6.31 1.60
CA GLY A 59 -10.69 5.48 2.26
C GLY A 59 -10.88 4.10 1.66
N ALA A 60 -9.83 3.46 1.18
CA ALA A 60 -9.94 2.14 0.56
C ALA A 60 -10.22 1.07 1.60
N GLN A 61 -11.35 0.39 1.46
CA GLN A 61 -11.79 -0.67 2.36
C GLN A 61 -11.48 -2.04 1.78
N GLN A 62 -11.70 -3.08 2.57
CA GLN A 62 -11.53 -4.45 2.09
C GLN A 62 -12.34 -4.66 0.81
N GLY A 63 -11.73 -5.29 -0.16
CA GLY A 63 -12.37 -5.55 -1.45
C GLY A 63 -12.19 -4.45 -2.48
N THR A 64 -11.66 -3.30 -2.08
CA THR A 64 -11.43 -2.19 -3.00
C THR A 64 -10.31 -2.52 -3.97
N GLN A 65 -10.53 -2.24 -5.26
CA GLN A 65 -9.47 -2.32 -6.24
C GLN A 65 -8.74 -0.99 -6.31
N LEU A 66 -7.42 -1.07 -6.24
CA LEU A 66 -6.55 0.10 -6.35
C LEU A 66 -5.62 -0.10 -7.54
N ALA A 67 -5.37 0.96 -8.28
CA ALA A 67 -4.28 0.97 -9.22
C ALA A 67 -3.10 1.67 -8.57
N ILE A 68 -1.92 1.08 -8.72
CA ILE A 68 -0.67 1.68 -8.24
C ILE A 68 0.11 2.07 -9.47
N GLU A 69 0.43 3.35 -9.59
CA GLU A 69 1.22 3.87 -10.71
C GLU A 69 2.58 4.29 -10.21
N ALA A 70 3.61 4.00 -11.00
CA ALA A 70 4.96 4.42 -10.67
C ALA A 70 5.64 4.96 -11.92
N ILE A 71 6.32 6.08 -11.78
CA ILE A 71 7.09 6.72 -12.86
C ILE A 71 8.49 6.98 -12.33
N GLY A 72 9.49 6.41 -12.99
CA GLY A 72 10.88 6.62 -12.61
C GLY A 72 11.75 5.44 -12.97
N SER A 73 13.04 5.54 -12.66
CA SER A 73 14.01 4.52 -13.04
C SER A 73 13.79 3.20 -12.30
N ASP A 74 13.25 3.23 -11.10
CA ASP A 74 12.99 2.04 -10.28
C ASP A 74 11.51 1.68 -10.20
N ALA A 75 10.71 2.14 -11.18
CA ALA A 75 9.26 2.00 -11.14
C ALA A 75 8.81 0.53 -11.03
N ASP A 76 9.40 -0.36 -11.82
CA ASP A 76 8.97 -1.76 -11.81
C ASP A 76 9.30 -2.44 -10.50
N ILE A 77 10.47 -2.16 -9.94
CA ILE A 77 10.87 -2.72 -8.65
C ILE A 77 9.96 -2.18 -7.54
N ALA A 78 9.64 -0.89 -7.62
CA ALA A 78 8.75 -0.27 -6.64
C ALA A 78 7.36 -0.92 -6.69
N LEU A 79 6.84 -1.12 -7.89
CA LEU A 79 5.53 -1.75 -8.05
C LEU A 79 5.51 -3.17 -7.51
N ASP A 80 6.55 -3.95 -7.82
CA ASP A 80 6.64 -5.32 -7.30
C ASP A 80 6.58 -5.33 -5.77
N ALA A 81 7.31 -4.44 -5.13
CA ALA A 81 7.34 -4.37 -3.67
C ALA A 81 5.97 -3.96 -3.10
N LEU A 82 5.35 -2.95 -3.70
CA LEU A 82 4.07 -2.45 -3.20
C LEU A 82 2.93 -3.41 -3.47
N VAL A 83 2.91 -4.04 -4.65
CA VAL A 83 1.90 -5.05 -4.99
C VAL A 83 2.00 -6.22 -4.02
N THR A 84 3.20 -6.71 -3.77
CA THR A 84 3.41 -7.81 -2.83
C THR A 84 2.88 -7.45 -1.45
N LEU A 85 3.18 -6.26 -0.98
CA LEU A 85 2.74 -5.81 0.34
C LEU A 85 1.21 -5.81 0.45
N VAL A 86 0.52 -5.28 -0.57
CA VAL A 86 -0.94 -5.23 -0.55
C VAL A 86 -1.54 -6.64 -0.68
N GLU A 87 -0.99 -7.46 -1.59
CA GLU A 87 -1.51 -8.81 -1.81
C GLU A 87 -1.35 -9.71 -0.59
N GLN A 88 -0.33 -9.47 0.22
CA GLN A 88 -0.11 -10.20 1.46
C GLN A 88 -0.95 -9.65 2.62
N GLY A 89 -1.82 -8.67 2.35
CA GLY A 89 -2.66 -8.08 3.38
C GLY A 89 -1.84 -7.37 4.45
N PHE A 90 -0.66 -6.90 4.09
CA PHE A 90 0.27 -6.22 5.00
C PHE A 90 0.66 -7.09 6.19
N ASP A 91 0.49 -8.40 6.09
CA ASP A 91 0.68 -9.37 7.18
C ASP A 91 -0.14 -9.03 8.41
N GLU A 92 -1.21 -8.27 8.22
CA GLU A 92 -1.95 -7.69 9.33
C GLU A 92 -2.69 -8.74 10.16
N GLU A 93 -3.24 -9.75 9.49
CA GLU A 93 -3.97 -10.79 10.20
C GLU A 93 -3.06 -11.53 11.18
N ASP A 94 -1.87 -11.90 10.72
CA ASP A 94 -0.91 -12.61 11.56
C ASP A 94 -0.45 -11.74 12.71
N VAL A 95 -0.17 -10.48 12.42
CA VAL A 95 0.31 -9.55 13.44
C VAL A 95 -0.77 -9.31 14.50
N ASP A 96 -2.01 -9.12 14.06
CA ASP A 96 -3.12 -8.89 14.99
C ASP A 96 -3.34 -10.09 15.90
N GLN A 97 -3.27 -11.30 15.35
CA GLN A 97 -3.41 -12.50 16.14
C GLN A 97 -2.28 -12.65 17.15
N GLN A 98 -1.07 -12.33 16.74
CA GLN A 98 0.07 -12.38 17.63
C GLN A 98 -0.06 -11.37 18.76
N GLN A 99 -0.55 -10.20 18.48
CA GLN A 99 -0.74 -9.17 19.49
C GLN A 99 -1.77 -9.60 20.53
N ILE A 100 -2.84 -10.24 20.10
CA ILE A 100 -3.84 -10.74 21.02
C ILE A 100 -3.25 -11.78 21.95
N VAL A 101 -2.46 -12.70 21.42
CA VAL A 101 -1.81 -13.75 22.21
C VAL A 101 -0.85 -13.12 23.21
N ASP A 102 -0.06 -12.16 22.76
CA ASP A 102 0.93 -11.51 23.62
C ASP A 102 0.25 -10.77 24.76
N ASN A 103 -0.83 -10.07 24.47
CA ASN A 103 -1.58 -9.37 25.49
C ASN A 103 -2.13 -10.34 26.55
N SER A 104 -2.53 -11.51 26.11
CA SER A 104 -3.00 -12.53 27.03
C SER A 104 -1.91 -12.99 27.97
N LYS A 105 -0.68 -13.05 27.49
CA LYS A 105 0.45 -13.49 28.31
C LYS A 105 0.80 -12.49 29.39
N PHE A 106 0.57 -11.22 29.13
CA PHE A 106 0.99 -10.17 30.04
C PHE A 106 -0.12 -9.69 30.97
N SER A 107 -1.31 -10.14 30.75
CA SER A 107 -2.44 -9.74 31.58
C SER A 107 -2.62 -10.64 32.80
#